data_7243c5ec0b906a52a2012d61897af6c9
#
_entry.id   7243c5ec0b906a52a2012d61897af6c9
#
_cell.length_a   1.000
_cell.length_b   1.000
_cell.length_c   1.000
_cell.angle_alpha   90.00
_cell.angle_beta   90.00
_cell.angle_gamma   90.00
#
_symmetry.space_group_name_H-M   'P 1'
#
loop_
_entity.id
_entity.type
_entity.pdbx_description
1 polymer ?
#
loop_
_entity_poly.entity_id
_entity_poly.type
_entity_poly.pdbx_seq_one_letter_code
_entity_poly.pdbx_strand_id
1 'polypeptide(L)'
;MRITSFALLLLSLLAAWPARADLHITRDHGGYVEEYKEKYKRIRDRHERVIIDGICNSACTLVFGIVPMNKICVTPRASLGFHQAYYDKAFTFGIKVTSAEGTSDLMSYYPDTVKDWIRRNGGLTTEMKKIKNGADLWKIVDPCPEEW
;
A
#
# COMPACT_ATOMS: atom_id res chain seq x y z
N MET A 1 -29.82 54.41 7.99
CA MET A 1 -29.51 53.21 8.79
C MET A 1 -29.35 52.03 7.84
N ARG A 2 -28.11 51.74 7.39
CA ARG A 2 -27.78 50.66 6.43
C ARG A 2 -26.46 49.99 6.87
N ILE A 3 -26.47 49.13 7.89
CA ILE A 3 -25.29 48.44 8.45
C ILE A 3 -25.51 46.92 8.63
N THR A 4 -26.45 46.28 7.97
CA THR A 4 -26.77 44.86 8.23
C THR A 4 -26.42 43.90 7.12
N SER A 5 -25.83 44.34 6.00
CA SER A 5 -25.52 43.43 4.86
C SER A 5 -24.07 42.92 4.79
N PHE A 6 -23.15 43.42 5.59
CA PHE A 6 -21.71 42.99 5.52
C PHE A 6 -21.32 41.85 6.43
N ALA A 7 -22.15 41.49 7.42
CA ALA A 7 -21.83 40.44 8.40
C ALA A 7 -22.11 39.02 7.90
N LEU A 8 -22.94 38.82 6.88
CA LEU A 8 -23.29 37.49 6.35
C LEU A 8 -22.29 36.92 5.34
N LEU A 9 -21.41 37.72 4.75
CA LEU A 9 -20.45 37.26 3.75
C LEU A 9 -19.15 36.66 4.34
N LEU A 10 -18.90 36.87 5.62
CA LEU A 10 -17.67 36.42 6.30
C LEU A 10 -17.78 35.00 6.90
N LEU A 11 -18.98 34.42 6.99
CA LEU A 11 -19.20 33.12 7.63
C LEU A 11 -19.11 31.93 6.67
N SER A 12 -19.05 32.16 5.37
CA SER A 12 -19.02 31.09 4.35
C SER A 12 -17.60 30.60 3.96
N LEU A 13 -16.54 31.15 4.54
CA LEU A 13 -15.15 30.84 4.19
C LEU A 13 -14.48 29.75 5.04
N LEU A 14 -15.19 29.13 5.99
CA LEU A 14 -14.59 28.24 7.01
C LEU A 14 -14.83 26.74 6.82
N ALA A 15 -15.39 26.29 5.71
CA ALA A 15 -15.73 24.86 5.54
C ALA A 15 -15.12 24.19 4.30
N ALA A 16 -13.98 24.65 3.82
CA ALA A 16 -13.20 23.87 2.88
C ALA A 16 -12.27 22.93 3.67
N TRP A 17 -12.79 21.82 4.19
CA TRP A 17 -11.97 20.71 4.63
C TRP A 17 -11.25 20.18 3.39
N PRO A 18 -9.90 20.02 3.42
CA PRO A 18 -9.20 19.46 2.28
C PRO A 18 -9.77 18.08 1.98
N ALA A 19 -10.29 17.91 0.77
CA ALA A 19 -10.69 16.60 0.29
C ALA A 19 -9.47 15.71 0.40
N ARG A 20 -9.52 14.67 1.23
CA ARG A 20 -8.46 13.67 1.34
C ARG A 20 -8.45 12.88 0.05
N ALA A 21 -7.33 12.93 -0.67
CA ALA A 21 -7.15 12.10 -1.85
C ALA A 21 -6.86 10.66 -1.40
N ASP A 22 -7.64 9.69 -1.88
CA ASP A 22 -7.34 8.28 -1.69
C ASP A 22 -6.23 7.84 -2.66
N LEU A 23 -5.34 6.96 -2.21
CA LEU A 23 -4.37 6.33 -3.11
C LEU A 23 -5.01 5.12 -3.79
N HIS A 24 -5.21 5.20 -5.11
CA HIS A 24 -5.66 4.07 -5.92
C HIS A 24 -4.46 3.36 -6.54
N ILE A 25 -4.29 2.07 -6.25
CA ILE A 25 -3.26 1.20 -6.82
C ILE A 25 -3.89 0.27 -7.84
N THR A 26 -3.77 0.60 -9.12
CA THR A 26 -4.30 -0.22 -10.24
C THR A 26 -3.24 -1.12 -10.85
N ARG A 27 -1.99 -0.64 -10.91
CA ARG A 27 -0.85 -1.41 -11.41
C ARG A 27 0.44 -0.88 -10.81
N ASP A 28 0.99 -1.64 -9.86
CA ASP A 28 2.24 -1.30 -9.20
C ASP A 28 3.09 -2.57 -9.06
N HIS A 29 4.21 -2.60 -9.77
CA HIS A 29 5.13 -3.75 -9.79
C HIS A 29 6.21 -3.70 -8.72
N GLY A 30 6.17 -2.68 -7.86
CA GLY A 30 7.19 -2.43 -6.85
C GLY A 30 8.40 -1.69 -7.42
N GLY A 31 9.42 -1.56 -6.59
CA GLY A 31 10.64 -0.82 -6.89
C GLY A 31 11.57 -0.78 -5.69
N TYR A 32 12.27 0.31 -5.50
CA TYR A 32 13.19 0.47 -4.37
C TYR A 32 12.43 0.53 -3.04
N VAL A 33 12.82 -0.33 -2.11
CA VAL A 33 12.16 -0.50 -0.80
C VAL A 33 12.05 0.82 -0.05
N GLU A 34 13.14 1.61 0.00
CA GLU A 34 13.17 2.88 0.74
C GLU A 34 12.19 3.92 0.16
N GLU A 35 12.03 3.99 -1.15
CA GLU A 35 11.07 4.90 -1.78
C GLU A 35 9.63 4.55 -1.38
N TYR A 36 9.31 3.25 -1.30
CA TYR A 36 8.00 2.78 -0.87
C TYR A 36 7.75 3.02 0.62
N LYS A 37 8.76 2.83 1.46
CA LYS A 37 8.67 3.17 2.88
C LYS A 37 8.32 4.65 3.06
N GLU A 38 9.03 5.54 2.38
CA GLU A 38 8.75 6.98 2.46
C GLU A 38 7.39 7.36 1.85
N LYS A 39 7.00 6.75 0.74
CA LYS A 39 5.68 6.92 0.12
C LYS A 39 4.58 6.59 1.13
N TYR A 40 4.64 5.42 1.75
CA TYR A 40 3.59 4.95 2.65
C TYR A 40 3.59 5.62 4.02
N LYS A 41 4.75 6.07 4.52
CA LYS A 41 4.81 6.94 5.70
C LYS A 41 4.02 8.24 5.45
N ARG A 42 4.23 8.90 4.31
CA ARG A 42 3.47 10.13 3.96
C ARG A 42 1.98 9.88 3.89
N ILE A 43 1.54 8.76 3.31
CA ILE A 43 0.12 8.37 3.23
C ILE A 43 -0.46 8.14 4.63
N ARG A 44 0.26 7.40 5.47
CA ARG A 44 -0.11 7.19 6.87
C ARG A 44 -0.26 8.51 7.63
N ASP A 45 0.74 9.40 7.51
CA ASP A 45 0.80 10.65 8.28
C ASP A 45 -0.28 11.65 7.83
N ARG A 46 -0.73 11.54 6.58
CA ARG A 46 -1.89 12.27 6.05
C ARG A 46 -3.22 11.59 6.33
N HIS A 47 -3.20 10.40 6.94
CA HIS A 47 -4.39 9.57 7.18
C HIS A 47 -5.20 9.26 5.90
N GLU A 48 -4.55 9.20 4.75
CA GLU A 48 -5.15 8.83 3.48
C GLU A 48 -5.56 7.36 3.47
N ARG A 49 -6.56 7.01 2.67
CA ARG A 49 -6.96 5.62 2.45
C ARG A 49 -6.20 5.06 1.24
N VAL A 50 -6.06 3.73 1.21
CA VAL A 50 -5.44 3.01 0.10
C VAL A 50 -6.42 1.99 -0.46
N ILE A 51 -6.71 2.09 -1.73
CA ILE A 51 -7.57 1.18 -2.47
C ILE A 51 -6.69 0.40 -3.44
N ILE A 52 -6.58 -0.92 -3.23
CA ILE A 52 -5.86 -1.78 -4.16
C ILE A 52 -6.85 -2.36 -5.15
N ASP A 53 -6.83 -1.84 -6.38
CA ASP A 53 -7.76 -2.15 -7.45
C ASP A 53 -7.09 -2.90 -8.61
N GLY A 54 -5.99 -3.56 -8.35
CA GLY A 54 -5.24 -4.31 -9.36
C GLY A 54 -3.95 -4.89 -8.81
N ILE A 55 -2.88 -4.77 -9.56
CA ILE A 55 -1.60 -5.38 -9.23
C ILE A 55 -0.86 -4.54 -8.17
N CYS A 56 -0.47 -5.17 -7.07
CA CYS A 56 0.44 -4.62 -6.06
C CYS A 56 1.50 -5.68 -5.74
N ASN A 57 2.68 -5.56 -6.33
CA ASN A 57 3.75 -6.53 -6.21
C ASN A 57 4.98 -5.96 -5.47
N SER A 58 5.76 -6.85 -4.83
CA SER A 58 7.07 -6.51 -4.27
C SER A 58 6.99 -5.37 -3.25
N ALA A 59 7.81 -4.32 -3.37
CA ALA A 59 7.82 -3.17 -2.47
C ALA A 59 6.44 -2.48 -2.33
N CYS A 60 5.54 -2.59 -3.33
CA CYS A 60 4.17 -2.13 -3.20
C CYS A 60 3.47 -2.75 -1.99
N THR A 61 3.73 -4.01 -1.65
CA THR A 61 3.08 -4.71 -0.54
C THR A 61 3.50 -4.22 0.85
N LEU A 62 4.54 -3.36 0.95
CA LEU A 62 4.90 -2.68 2.21
C LEU A 62 3.77 -1.82 2.76
N VAL A 63 2.78 -1.47 1.94
CA VAL A 63 1.57 -0.78 2.37
C VAL A 63 0.94 -1.44 3.59
N PHE A 64 0.90 -2.77 3.65
CA PHE A 64 0.29 -3.54 4.75
C PHE A 64 1.03 -3.45 6.07
N GLY A 65 2.28 -3.01 6.08
CA GLY A 65 3.08 -2.87 7.30
C GLY A 65 3.27 -1.42 7.73
N ILE A 66 2.91 -0.45 6.89
CA ILE A 66 3.20 0.96 7.15
C ILE A 66 1.91 1.77 7.30
N VAL A 67 0.90 1.50 6.46
CA VAL A 67 -0.41 2.13 6.56
C VAL A 67 -1.30 1.28 7.47
N PRO A 68 -2.09 1.88 8.39
CA PRO A 68 -3.02 1.12 9.23
C PRO A 68 -3.98 0.27 8.39
N MET A 69 -4.17 -1.00 8.76
CA MET A 69 -4.98 -1.96 8.00
C MET A 69 -6.41 -1.49 7.76
N ASN A 70 -7.01 -0.78 8.73
CA ASN A 70 -8.35 -0.20 8.60
C ASN A 70 -8.43 0.99 7.61
N LYS A 71 -7.31 1.36 7.00
CA LYS A 71 -7.22 2.37 5.94
C LYS A 71 -6.92 1.75 4.57
N ILE A 72 -6.84 0.43 4.50
CA ILE A 72 -6.54 -0.31 3.27
C ILE A 72 -7.72 -1.21 2.93
N CYS A 73 -8.12 -1.23 1.68
CA CYS A 73 -9.07 -2.21 1.17
C CYS A 73 -8.67 -2.73 -0.22
N VAL A 74 -9.25 -3.84 -0.62
CA VAL A 74 -9.02 -4.46 -1.93
C VAL A 74 -10.31 -4.62 -2.71
N THR A 75 -10.24 -4.39 -4.03
CA THR A 75 -11.34 -4.70 -4.93
C THR A 75 -11.24 -6.15 -5.44
N PRO A 76 -12.28 -6.67 -6.11
CA PRO A 76 -12.20 -7.97 -6.75
C PRO A 76 -11.09 -8.12 -7.81
N ARG A 77 -10.51 -7.03 -8.30
CA ARG A 77 -9.40 -7.04 -9.26
C ARG A 77 -8.02 -7.14 -8.60
N ALA A 78 -7.94 -7.01 -7.28
CA ALA A 78 -6.68 -6.97 -6.56
C ALA A 78 -5.87 -8.28 -6.68
N SER A 79 -4.57 -8.11 -6.82
CA SER A 79 -3.58 -9.19 -6.80
C SER A 79 -2.33 -8.72 -6.08
N LEU A 80 -1.93 -9.44 -5.04
CA LEU A 80 -0.73 -9.14 -4.27
C LEU A 80 0.39 -10.09 -4.67
N GLY A 81 1.60 -9.57 -4.82
CA GLY A 81 2.76 -10.38 -5.18
C GLY A 81 3.94 -10.18 -4.25
N PHE A 82 4.46 -11.29 -3.72
CA PHE A 82 5.54 -11.32 -2.76
C PHE A 82 6.74 -12.10 -3.30
N HIS A 83 7.93 -11.57 -3.16
CA HIS A 83 9.20 -12.24 -3.45
C HIS A 83 10.31 -11.69 -2.56
N GLN A 84 11.45 -12.37 -2.53
CA GLN A 84 12.62 -11.90 -1.78
C GLN A 84 13.22 -10.64 -2.42
N ALA A 85 13.87 -9.81 -1.58
CA ALA A 85 14.59 -8.65 -2.07
C ALA A 85 15.82 -9.03 -2.88
N TYR A 86 16.18 -8.20 -3.85
CA TYR A 86 17.39 -8.34 -4.66
C TYR A 86 17.99 -6.97 -4.94
N TYR A 87 19.28 -6.97 -5.28
CA TYR A 87 19.98 -5.80 -5.78
C TYR A 87 20.12 -5.86 -7.29
N ASP A 88 19.88 -4.74 -7.96
CA ASP A 88 20.35 -4.51 -9.31
C ASP A 88 21.79 -3.98 -9.23
N LYS A 89 22.78 -4.85 -9.44
CA LYS A 89 24.16 -4.39 -9.55
C LYS A 89 24.39 -3.88 -10.97
N ALA A 90 24.91 -2.65 -11.09
CA ALA A 90 25.18 -1.98 -12.37
C ALA A 90 26.07 -2.76 -13.35
N PHE A 91 26.76 -3.82 -12.90
CA PHE A 91 27.68 -4.63 -13.68
C PHE A 91 27.28 -6.11 -13.82
N THR A 92 26.04 -6.48 -13.44
CA THR A 92 25.63 -7.90 -13.46
C THR A 92 24.83 -8.30 -14.69
N PHE A 93 24.83 -7.47 -15.76
CA PHE A 93 24.10 -7.75 -17.01
C PHE A 93 22.65 -8.21 -16.78
N GLY A 94 21.95 -7.60 -15.80
CA GLY A 94 20.57 -7.95 -15.44
C GLY A 94 20.43 -9.16 -14.52
N ILE A 95 21.51 -9.70 -13.99
CA ILE A 95 21.45 -10.78 -12.99
C ILE A 95 21.02 -10.18 -11.64
N LYS A 96 19.87 -10.63 -11.14
CA LYS A 96 19.35 -10.27 -9.83
C LYS A 96 20.15 -10.99 -8.74
N VAL A 97 20.82 -10.23 -7.87
CA VAL A 97 21.52 -10.78 -6.71
C VAL A 97 20.60 -10.65 -5.50
N THR A 98 20.23 -11.77 -4.91
CA THR A 98 19.33 -11.79 -3.74
C THR A 98 19.97 -11.15 -2.52
N SER A 99 19.12 -10.46 -1.72
CA SER A 99 19.50 -9.82 -0.46
C SER A 99 18.80 -10.49 0.70
N ALA A 100 19.55 -11.23 1.52
CA ALA A 100 19.00 -11.80 2.75
C ALA A 100 18.59 -10.70 3.74
N GLU A 101 19.41 -9.66 3.88
CA GLU A 101 19.14 -8.52 4.74
C GLU A 101 17.89 -7.76 4.27
N GLY A 102 17.81 -7.39 2.98
CA GLY A 102 16.63 -6.71 2.42
C GLY A 102 15.36 -7.57 2.51
N THR A 103 15.48 -8.90 2.40
CA THR A 103 14.35 -9.82 2.59
C THR A 103 13.88 -9.84 4.04
N SER A 104 14.82 -9.86 5.00
CA SER A 104 14.52 -9.77 6.43
C SER A 104 13.86 -8.43 6.79
N ASP A 105 14.37 -7.35 6.21
CA ASP A 105 13.79 -6.01 6.38
C ASP A 105 12.36 -5.95 5.84
N LEU A 106 12.09 -6.42 4.64
CA LEU A 106 10.72 -6.55 4.10
C LEU A 106 9.80 -7.33 5.04
N MET A 107 10.27 -8.51 5.50
CA MET A 107 9.49 -9.36 6.40
C MET A 107 9.20 -8.68 7.73
N SER A 108 10.08 -7.80 8.22
CA SER A 108 9.86 -7.08 9.48
C SER A 108 8.63 -6.17 9.44
N TYR A 109 8.33 -5.61 8.29
CA TYR A 109 7.18 -4.71 8.10
C TYR A 109 5.85 -5.43 8.00
N TYR A 110 5.81 -6.67 7.49
CA TYR A 110 4.54 -7.34 7.24
C TYR A 110 3.79 -7.69 8.54
N PRO A 111 2.46 -7.53 8.56
CA PRO A 111 1.64 -8.05 9.65
C PRO A 111 1.67 -9.58 9.69
N ASP A 112 1.31 -10.16 10.84
CA ASP A 112 1.40 -11.61 11.04
C ASP A 112 0.57 -12.40 10.04
N THR A 113 -0.58 -11.89 9.62
CA THR A 113 -1.43 -12.52 8.59
C THR A 113 -0.69 -12.69 7.26
N VAL A 114 0.08 -11.70 6.85
CA VAL A 114 0.93 -11.76 5.63
C VAL A 114 2.10 -12.71 5.85
N LYS A 115 2.81 -12.60 7.00
CA LYS A 115 3.93 -13.48 7.35
C LYS A 115 3.51 -14.95 7.37
N ASP A 116 2.34 -15.24 7.93
CA ASP A 116 1.78 -16.59 7.99
C ASP A 116 1.45 -17.13 6.61
N TRP A 117 0.87 -16.31 5.75
CA TRP A 117 0.62 -16.71 4.37
C TRP A 117 1.93 -17.03 3.64
N ILE A 118 2.93 -16.14 3.75
CA ILE A 118 4.25 -16.34 3.13
C ILE A 118 4.87 -17.65 3.62
N ARG A 119 4.87 -17.91 4.93
CA ARG A 119 5.44 -19.15 5.52
C ARG A 119 4.74 -20.40 4.99
N ARG A 120 3.41 -20.42 4.96
CA ARG A 120 2.62 -21.55 4.45
C ARG A 120 2.85 -21.82 2.97
N ASN A 121 3.25 -20.80 2.22
CA ASN A 121 3.54 -20.92 0.79
C ASN A 121 5.04 -21.08 0.48
N GLY A 122 5.86 -21.53 1.44
CA GLY A 122 7.26 -21.87 1.25
C GLY A 122 8.24 -20.69 1.32
N GLY A 123 7.87 -19.62 2.04
CA GLY A 123 8.72 -18.45 2.25
C GLY A 123 8.84 -17.53 1.03
N LEU A 124 9.61 -16.47 1.17
CA LEU A 124 9.99 -15.62 0.04
C LEU A 124 11.12 -16.27 -0.76
N THR A 125 10.94 -16.30 -2.07
CA THR A 125 11.92 -16.82 -3.03
C THR A 125 12.14 -15.80 -4.15
N THR A 126 12.99 -16.11 -5.13
CA THR A 126 13.15 -15.29 -6.34
C THR A 126 11.88 -15.26 -7.20
N GLU A 127 11.04 -16.28 -7.08
CA GLU A 127 9.77 -16.36 -7.79
C GLU A 127 8.70 -15.52 -7.10
N MET A 128 7.90 -14.83 -7.90
CA MET A 128 6.77 -14.04 -7.40
C MET A 128 5.63 -14.95 -6.98
N LYS A 129 5.36 -15.00 -5.68
CA LYS A 129 4.18 -15.69 -5.12
C LYS A 129 3.01 -14.73 -5.07
N LYS A 130 1.88 -15.14 -5.65
CA LYS A 130 0.72 -14.26 -5.82
C LYS A 130 -0.48 -14.74 -5.03
N ILE A 131 -1.12 -13.79 -4.34
CA ILE A 131 -2.49 -13.93 -3.83
C ILE A 131 -3.39 -13.17 -4.80
N LYS A 132 -4.36 -13.86 -5.37
CA LYS A 132 -5.44 -13.24 -6.15
C LYS A 132 -6.69 -13.13 -5.28
N ASN A 133 -7.67 -12.36 -5.78
CA ASN A 133 -8.97 -12.26 -5.13
C ASN A 133 -9.53 -13.63 -4.70
N GLY A 134 -10.07 -13.67 -3.49
CA GLY A 134 -10.64 -14.87 -2.87
C GLY A 134 -10.36 -14.96 -1.38
N ALA A 135 -10.69 -16.09 -0.79
CA ALA A 135 -10.67 -16.31 0.65
C ALA A 135 -9.31 -16.02 1.32
N ASP A 136 -8.20 -16.30 0.64
CA ASP A 136 -6.87 -16.02 1.21
C ASP A 136 -6.53 -14.54 1.25
N LEU A 137 -6.94 -13.78 0.23
CA LEU A 137 -6.77 -12.32 0.22
C LEU A 137 -7.60 -11.67 1.32
N TRP A 138 -8.84 -12.12 1.52
CA TRP A 138 -9.74 -11.58 2.53
C TRP A 138 -9.35 -11.91 3.98
N LYS A 139 -8.49 -12.90 4.18
CA LYS A 139 -7.85 -13.15 5.49
C LYS A 139 -6.76 -12.13 5.82
N ILE A 140 -6.27 -11.41 4.83
CA ILE A 140 -5.18 -10.45 4.97
C ILE A 140 -5.72 -9.03 5.05
N VAL A 141 -6.68 -8.67 4.19
CA VAL A 141 -7.21 -7.31 4.04
C VAL A 141 -8.68 -7.35 3.65
N ASP A 142 -9.44 -6.42 4.20
CA ASP A 142 -10.88 -6.32 3.96
C ASP A 142 -11.20 -5.93 2.50
N PRO A 143 -12.29 -6.45 1.93
CA PRO A 143 -12.81 -5.96 0.66
C PRO A 143 -13.26 -4.51 0.80
N CYS A 144 -13.12 -3.74 -0.28
CA CYS A 144 -13.64 -2.38 -0.31
C CYS A 144 -15.17 -2.41 -0.20
N PRO A 145 -15.78 -1.57 0.68
CA PRO A 145 -17.22 -1.37 0.67
C PRO A 145 -17.69 -0.81 -0.68
N GLU A 146 -18.94 -1.06 -1.05
CA GLU A 146 -19.50 -0.61 -2.34
C GLU A 146 -19.51 0.92 -2.53
N GLU A 147 -19.42 1.66 -1.43
CA GLU A 147 -19.45 3.14 -1.39
C GLU A 147 -18.04 3.78 -1.35
N TRP A 148 -17.00 3.06 -1.70
CA TRP A 148 -15.61 3.55 -1.68
C TRP A 148 -15.17 4.05 -3.04
#